data_083bcaf54e6a1133ddd61ca5a0d17826
#
_entry.id   083bcaf54e6a1133ddd61ca5a0d17826
#
_cell.length_a   1.000
_cell.length_b   1.000
_cell.length_c   1.000
_cell.angle_alpha   90.00
_cell.angle_beta   90.00
_cell.angle_gamma   90.00
#
_symmetry.space_group_name_H-M   'P 1'
#
loop_
_entity.id
_entity.type
_entity.pdbx_description
1 polymer ?
#
loop_
_entity_poly.entity_id
_entity_poly.type
_entity_poly.pdbx_seq_one_letter_code
_entity_poly.pdbx_strand_id
1 'polypeptide(L)'
;KPKREVAEKLIKNNRYTWNSGMFIFKTSLILEELGKYSPLIIKQCKEAIDNSSMDLDFLRIDAKKFSKCPNIPIDVAVMEKTTNGLVISLDAGWSDIGSWKSLWEKEKKNSQGNVIKGKTIDFNSQNCYLRSENRLLVTLGLKNTIVVETADAILIANKENSDYLKSIVSELDSKGYKEGLLHKKIYRPWGSYLSLVEDKRWQVKRIEVTPGSSLSLQMHHHRAEHWTVVEGTAKVEIDN
;
A
#
# COMPACT_ATOMS: atom_id res chain seq x y z
N LYS A 1 5.26 -20.89 3.66
CA LYS A 1 3.97 -21.02 4.38
C LYS A 1 3.44 -22.45 4.19
N PRO A 2 2.92 -23.12 5.24
CA PRO A 2 2.32 -24.45 5.08
C PRO A 2 1.03 -24.37 4.26
N LYS A 3 0.65 -25.52 3.64
CA LYS A 3 -0.67 -25.64 3.02
C LYS A 3 -1.76 -25.52 4.08
N ARG A 4 -2.96 -25.08 3.69
CA ARG A 4 -4.07 -24.81 4.60
C ARG A 4 -4.37 -25.95 5.57
N GLU A 5 -4.46 -27.19 5.06
CA GLU A 5 -4.73 -28.40 5.86
C GLU A 5 -3.65 -28.66 6.94
N VAL A 6 -2.38 -28.36 6.60
CA VAL A 6 -1.28 -28.47 7.56
C VAL A 6 -1.36 -27.34 8.58
N ALA A 7 -1.64 -26.11 8.16
CA ALA A 7 -1.81 -24.98 9.06
C ALA A 7 -2.94 -25.20 10.08
N GLU A 8 -4.09 -25.72 9.64
CA GLU A 8 -5.22 -26.06 10.51
C GLU A 8 -4.89 -27.13 11.54
N LYS A 9 -4.04 -28.11 11.20
CA LYS A 9 -3.55 -29.10 12.15
C LYS A 9 -2.55 -28.50 13.16
N LEU A 10 -1.65 -27.64 12.68
CA LEU A 10 -0.64 -27.00 13.53
C LEU A 10 -1.29 -26.08 14.58
N ILE A 11 -2.29 -25.27 14.20
CA ILE A 11 -2.97 -24.33 15.10
C ILE A 11 -3.70 -25.06 16.24
N LYS A 12 -4.17 -26.28 16.01
CA LYS A 12 -4.79 -27.10 17.08
C LYS A 12 -3.80 -27.59 18.14
N ASN A 13 -2.52 -27.47 17.90
CA ASN A 13 -1.46 -27.85 18.82
C ASN A 13 -0.90 -26.62 19.52
N ASN A 14 -1.01 -26.53 20.84
CA ASN A 14 -0.57 -25.42 21.68
C ASN A 14 0.93 -25.07 21.58
N ARG A 15 1.72 -25.86 20.85
CA ARG A 15 3.14 -25.57 20.57
C ARG A 15 3.34 -24.60 19.41
N TYR A 16 2.28 -24.31 18.66
CA TYR A 16 2.34 -23.45 17.47
C TYR A 16 1.44 -22.25 17.65
N THR A 17 1.91 -21.10 17.22
CA THR A 17 1.16 -19.85 17.20
C THR A 17 1.14 -19.30 15.77
N TRP A 18 0.12 -18.51 15.45
CA TRP A 18 0.08 -17.78 14.19
C TRP A 18 1.11 -16.66 14.21
N ASN A 19 2.02 -16.65 13.24
CA ASN A 19 2.96 -15.54 13.08
C ASN A 19 2.24 -14.31 12.52
N SER A 20 2.20 -13.23 13.29
CA SER A 20 1.61 -11.95 12.90
C SER A 20 2.50 -11.16 11.91
N GLY A 21 3.77 -11.54 11.75
CA GLY A 21 4.75 -10.77 10.99
C GLY A 21 5.21 -9.48 11.72
N MET A 22 4.90 -9.33 13.00
CA MET A 22 5.39 -8.22 13.81
C MET A 22 6.68 -8.63 14.51
N PHE A 23 7.74 -7.87 14.29
CA PHE A 23 9.06 -8.12 14.87
C PHE A 23 9.52 -6.89 15.63
N ILE A 24 10.10 -7.11 16.83
CA ILE A 24 10.72 -6.07 17.63
C ILE A 24 12.16 -6.50 17.91
N PHE A 25 13.11 -5.66 17.59
CA PHE A 25 14.53 -5.95 17.77
C PHE A 25 15.36 -4.68 17.98
N LYS A 26 16.52 -4.83 18.56
CA LYS A 26 17.55 -3.79 18.56
C LYS A 26 18.18 -3.71 17.17
N THR A 27 18.37 -2.50 16.66
CA THR A 27 18.97 -2.28 15.32
C THR A 27 20.32 -2.97 15.15
N SER A 28 21.18 -2.92 16.16
CA SER A 28 22.49 -3.59 16.14
C SER A 28 22.35 -5.10 15.95
N LEU A 29 21.42 -5.75 16.69
CA LEU A 29 21.23 -7.18 16.64
C LEU A 29 20.70 -7.62 15.27
N ILE A 30 19.70 -6.95 14.71
CA ILE A 30 19.16 -7.35 13.40
C ILE A 30 20.19 -7.14 12.29
N LEU A 31 21.04 -6.12 12.37
CA LEU A 31 22.15 -5.92 11.42
C LEU A 31 23.20 -7.03 11.52
N GLU A 32 23.53 -7.48 12.72
CA GLU A 32 24.42 -8.62 12.96
C GLU A 32 23.83 -9.91 12.38
N GLU A 33 22.59 -10.22 12.71
CA GLU A 33 21.88 -11.42 12.22
C GLU A 33 21.71 -11.42 10.68
N LEU A 34 21.40 -10.26 10.10
CA LEU A 34 21.38 -10.11 8.63
C LEU A 34 22.78 -10.31 8.03
N GLY A 35 23.82 -9.77 8.68
CA GLY A 35 25.21 -9.99 8.25
C GLY A 35 25.61 -11.44 8.27
N LYS A 36 25.14 -12.21 9.26
CA LYS A 36 25.41 -13.62 9.43
C LYS A 36 24.64 -14.51 8.43
N TYR A 37 23.34 -14.28 8.26
CA TYR A 37 22.45 -15.17 7.51
C TYR A 37 22.13 -14.71 6.09
N SER A 38 22.31 -13.42 5.81
CA SER A 38 22.00 -12.82 4.52
C SER A 38 22.93 -11.65 4.18
N PRO A 39 24.29 -11.90 4.14
CA PRO A 39 25.29 -10.84 4.02
C PRO A 39 25.15 -9.99 2.76
N LEU A 40 24.58 -10.56 1.68
CA LEU A 40 24.36 -9.83 0.44
C LEU A 40 23.33 -8.69 0.63
N ILE A 41 22.31 -8.87 1.49
CA ILE A 41 21.34 -7.82 1.81
C ILE A 41 22.07 -6.65 2.46
N ILE A 42 22.87 -6.90 3.51
CA ILE A 42 23.62 -5.86 4.21
C ILE A 42 24.57 -5.13 3.24
N LYS A 43 25.30 -5.89 2.42
CA LYS A 43 26.21 -5.32 1.43
C LYS A 43 25.49 -4.38 0.46
N GLN A 44 24.40 -4.82 -0.16
CA GLN A 44 23.70 -4.03 -1.16
C GLN A 44 22.96 -2.82 -0.55
N CYS A 45 22.37 -2.97 0.64
CA CYS A 45 21.77 -1.85 1.36
C CYS A 45 22.82 -0.79 1.74
N LYS A 46 23.99 -1.21 2.24
CA LYS A 46 25.09 -0.30 2.57
C LYS A 46 25.59 0.42 1.32
N GLU A 47 25.86 -0.30 0.23
CA GLU A 47 26.27 0.31 -1.04
C GLU A 47 25.21 1.30 -1.56
N ALA A 48 23.92 1.01 -1.40
CA ALA A 48 22.85 1.91 -1.83
C ALA A 48 22.77 3.18 -0.98
N ILE A 49 23.07 3.11 0.31
CA ILE A 49 23.11 4.25 1.22
C ILE A 49 24.40 5.07 0.99
N ASP A 50 25.55 4.42 0.88
CA ASP A 50 26.85 5.09 0.67
C ASP A 50 26.88 5.88 -0.65
N ASN A 51 26.08 5.49 -1.65
CA ASN A 51 25.89 6.19 -2.93
C ASN A 51 24.58 6.98 -3.00
N SER A 52 23.98 7.30 -1.85
CA SER A 52 22.77 8.11 -1.78
C SER A 52 23.05 9.58 -2.07
N SER A 53 22.03 10.31 -2.49
CA SER A 53 22.06 11.76 -2.67
C SER A 53 20.98 12.44 -1.87
N MET A 54 21.26 13.64 -1.37
CA MET A 54 20.21 14.49 -0.78
C MET A 54 19.42 15.16 -1.90
N ASP A 55 18.09 15.09 -1.79
CA ASP A 55 17.14 15.80 -2.63
C ASP A 55 16.19 16.56 -1.69
N LEU A 56 16.55 17.80 -1.40
CA LEU A 56 15.94 18.60 -0.34
C LEU A 56 15.99 17.86 1.01
N ASP A 57 14.84 17.56 1.60
CA ASP A 57 14.70 16.85 2.87
C ASP A 57 14.77 15.30 2.72
N PHE A 58 15.04 14.80 1.51
CA PHE A 58 15.03 13.37 1.22
C PHE A 58 16.42 12.81 0.99
N LEU A 59 16.72 11.72 1.67
CA LEU A 59 17.86 10.86 1.32
C LEU A 59 17.39 9.86 0.24
N ARG A 60 17.81 10.08 -1.00
CA ARG A 60 17.55 9.16 -2.12
C ARG A 60 18.64 8.12 -2.20
N ILE A 61 18.31 6.89 -1.89
CA ILE A 61 19.23 5.77 -2.04
C ILE A 61 19.48 5.45 -3.52
N ASP A 62 20.66 4.92 -3.84
CA ASP A 62 20.98 4.49 -5.21
C ASP A 62 20.10 3.30 -5.63
N ALA A 63 19.18 3.55 -6.57
CA ALA A 63 18.23 2.55 -7.04
C ALA A 63 18.89 1.37 -7.75
N LYS A 64 20.02 1.57 -8.46
CA LYS A 64 20.75 0.52 -9.17
C LYS A 64 21.45 -0.43 -8.21
N LYS A 65 21.95 0.09 -7.09
CA LYS A 65 22.56 -0.72 -6.03
C LYS A 65 21.47 -1.46 -5.25
N PHE A 66 20.41 -0.76 -4.87
CA PHE A 66 19.32 -1.35 -4.13
C PHE A 66 18.58 -2.45 -4.92
N SER A 67 18.43 -2.31 -6.25
CA SER A 67 17.81 -3.35 -7.10
C SER A 67 18.56 -4.68 -7.14
N LYS A 68 19.83 -4.70 -6.72
CA LYS A 68 20.63 -5.93 -6.58
C LYS A 68 20.40 -6.64 -5.26
N CYS A 69 19.65 -6.02 -4.34
CA CYS A 69 19.31 -6.63 -3.06
C CYS A 69 18.38 -7.84 -3.29
N PRO A 70 18.63 -9.01 -2.67
CA PRO A 70 17.73 -10.15 -2.75
C PRO A 70 16.34 -9.79 -2.23
N ASN A 71 15.31 -10.12 -3.00
CA ASN A 71 13.92 -9.91 -2.60
C ASN A 71 13.41 -11.11 -1.79
N ILE A 72 13.81 -11.18 -0.53
CA ILE A 72 13.39 -12.23 0.42
C ILE A 72 12.84 -11.61 1.70
N PRO A 73 11.74 -12.14 2.27
CA PRO A 73 11.19 -11.64 3.52
C PRO A 73 12.13 -11.92 4.69
N ILE A 74 12.05 -11.09 5.74
CA ILE A 74 12.86 -11.22 6.95
C ILE A 74 12.69 -12.57 7.64
N ASP A 75 11.50 -13.18 7.52
CA ASP A 75 11.21 -14.52 8.02
C ASP A 75 12.23 -15.53 7.48
N VAL A 76 12.42 -15.57 6.17
CA VAL A 76 13.34 -16.49 5.48
C VAL A 76 14.79 -16.03 5.58
N ALA A 77 15.02 -14.72 5.54
CA ALA A 77 16.36 -14.16 5.61
C ALA A 77 17.04 -14.41 6.96
N VAL A 78 16.27 -14.26 8.06
CA VAL A 78 16.79 -14.30 9.43
C VAL A 78 15.98 -15.23 10.33
N MET A 79 14.66 -15.04 10.45
CA MET A 79 13.90 -15.62 11.56
C MET A 79 13.84 -17.15 11.54
N GLU A 80 13.86 -17.79 10.37
CA GLU A 80 13.94 -19.25 10.25
C GLU A 80 15.31 -19.84 10.63
N LYS A 81 16.33 -18.99 10.80
CA LYS A 81 17.73 -19.41 10.99
C LYS A 81 18.30 -19.00 12.34
N THR A 82 17.81 -17.90 12.90
CA THR A 82 18.33 -17.35 14.16
C THR A 82 17.95 -18.21 15.35
N THR A 83 18.87 -18.31 16.31
CA THR A 83 18.63 -18.91 17.63
C THR A 83 18.34 -17.85 18.70
N ASN A 84 18.38 -16.55 18.34
CA ASN A 84 18.19 -15.42 19.25
C ASN A 84 16.74 -14.91 19.26
N GLY A 85 15.82 -15.62 18.59
CA GLY A 85 14.41 -15.25 18.51
C GLY A 85 13.62 -15.70 19.74
N LEU A 86 12.74 -14.83 20.22
CA LEU A 86 11.71 -15.15 21.22
C LEU A 86 10.34 -14.98 20.61
N VAL A 87 9.40 -15.83 20.98
CA VAL A 87 8.00 -15.73 20.59
C VAL A 87 7.18 -15.29 21.79
N ILE A 88 6.42 -14.22 21.62
CA ILE A 88 5.49 -13.71 22.63
C ILE A 88 4.08 -13.99 22.13
N SER A 89 3.32 -14.77 22.87
CA SER A 89 1.90 -14.98 22.60
C SER A 89 1.12 -13.71 22.88
N LEU A 90 0.31 -13.26 21.93
CA LEU A 90 -0.48 -12.05 22.02
C LEU A 90 -1.92 -12.34 21.64
N ASP A 91 -2.85 -12.15 22.57
CA ASP A 91 -4.29 -12.17 22.33
C ASP A 91 -4.83 -10.73 22.34
N ALA A 92 -4.62 -10.01 21.25
CA ALA A 92 -5.03 -8.61 21.09
C ALA A 92 -6.09 -8.43 20.00
N GLY A 93 -6.79 -9.52 19.60
CA GLY A 93 -7.74 -9.46 18.48
C GLY A 93 -7.09 -9.13 17.14
N TRP A 94 -5.79 -9.40 17.00
CA TRP A 94 -5.04 -9.14 15.77
C TRP A 94 -5.64 -9.89 14.57
N SER A 95 -5.64 -9.25 13.43
CA SER A 95 -6.07 -9.83 12.16
C SER A 95 -5.25 -9.28 11.01
N ASP A 96 -4.81 -10.16 10.13
CA ASP A 96 -4.21 -9.76 8.86
C ASP A 96 -5.31 -9.22 7.94
N ILE A 97 -5.40 -7.88 7.81
CA ILE A 97 -6.35 -7.22 6.91
C ILE A 97 -5.72 -7.17 5.51
N GLY A 98 -5.56 -8.35 4.90
CA GLY A 98 -4.96 -8.52 3.58
C GLY A 98 -5.96 -8.53 2.42
N SER A 99 -7.26 -8.44 2.69
CA SER A 99 -8.32 -8.48 1.68
C SER A 99 -9.52 -7.62 2.05
N TRP A 100 -10.35 -7.27 1.05
CA TRP A 100 -11.62 -6.56 1.27
C TRP A 100 -12.60 -7.39 2.12
N LYS A 101 -12.55 -8.73 2.03
CA LYS A 101 -13.32 -9.64 2.87
C LYS A 101 -12.90 -9.51 4.33
N SER A 102 -11.60 -9.54 4.61
CA SER A 102 -11.06 -9.38 5.98
C SER A 102 -11.45 -8.03 6.57
N LEU A 103 -11.44 -6.97 5.75
CA LEU A 103 -11.88 -5.65 6.17
C LEU A 103 -13.37 -5.63 6.50
N TRP A 104 -14.23 -6.24 5.64
CA TRP A 104 -15.64 -6.40 5.94
C TRP A 104 -15.86 -7.18 7.24
N GLU A 105 -15.10 -8.24 7.51
CA GLU A 105 -15.22 -9.05 8.73
C GLU A 105 -14.97 -8.24 10.00
N LYS A 106 -14.06 -7.29 9.96
CA LYS A 106 -13.63 -6.47 11.12
C LYS A 106 -14.42 -5.19 11.32
N GLU A 107 -14.98 -4.63 10.27
CA GLU A 107 -15.72 -3.38 10.32
C GLU A 107 -17.12 -3.56 10.94
N LYS A 108 -17.64 -2.48 11.52
CA LYS A 108 -19.01 -2.44 12.06
C LYS A 108 -20.04 -2.57 10.93
N LYS A 109 -20.95 -3.50 11.08
CA LYS A 109 -22.03 -3.80 10.11
C LYS A 109 -23.35 -3.21 10.55
N ASN A 110 -24.21 -2.87 9.58
CA ASN A 110 -25.62 -2.57 9.85
C ASN A 110 -26.44 -3.85 10.10
N SER A 111 -27.75 -3.72 10.33
CA SER A 111 -28.66 -4.84 10.59
C SER A 111 -28.76 -5.87 9.46
N GLN A 112 -28.38 -5.48 8.23
CA GLN A 112 -28.37 -6.35 7.06
C GLN A 112 -26.99 -6.98 6.79
N GLY A 113 -26.03 -6.77 7.69
CA GLY A 113 -24.67 -7.28 7.54
C GLY A 113 -23.79 -6.47 6.57
N ASN A 114 -24.22 -5.28 6.17
CA ASN A 114 -23.48 -4.44 5.25
C ASN A 114 -22.51 -3.51 5.99
N VAL A 115 -21.33 -3.31 5.42
CA VAL A 115 -20.43 -2.20 5.73
C VAL A 115 -20.62 -1.14 4.65
N ILE A 116 -20.96 0.10 5.05
CA ILE A 116 -21.23 1.21 4.13
C ILE A 116 -20.27 2.34 4.47
N LYS A 117 -19.50 2.80 3.49
CA LYS A 117 -18.48 3.84 3.64
C LYS A 117 -18.59 4.89 2.53
N GLY A 118 -18.33 6.14 2.93
CA GLY A 118 -18.32 7.26 1.99
C GLY A 118 -19.72 7.62 1.47
N LYS A 119 -19.78 8.15 0.25
CA LYS A 119 -21.03 8.65 -0.37
C LYS A 119 -21.83 7.51 -0.98
N THR A 120 -22.41 6.65 -0.14
CA THR A 120 -23.08 5.41 -0.57
C THR A 120 -24.51 5.36 -0.04
N ILE A 121 -25.45 5.01 -0.90
CA ILE A 121 -26.86 4.75 -0.58
C ILE A 121 -27.17 3.31 -1.01
N ASP A 122 -27.71 2.52 -0.08
CA ASP A 122 -28.05 1.12 -0.31
C ASP A 122 -29.54 0.85 -0.16
N PHE A 123 -30.06 0.05 -1.07
CA PHE A 123 -31.43 -0.45 -1.06
C PHE A 123 -31.41 -1.99 -1.06
N ASN A 124 -31.80 -2.57 0.06
CA ASN A 124 -32.04 -4.02 0.20
C ASN A 124 -30.83 -4.95 -0.09
N SER A 125 -29.58 -4.47 0.00
CA SER A 125 -28.42 -5.35 -0.11
C SER A 125 -28.15 -6.06 1.22
N GLN A 126 -27.47 -7.22 1.17
CA GLN A 126 -27.16 -8.06 2.32
C GLN A 126 -25.71 -8.55 2.28
N ASN A 127 -25.05 -8.50 3.44
CA ASN A 127 -23.69 -9.00 3.64
C ASN A 127 -22.66 -8.40 2.66
N CYS A 128 -22.78 -7.12 2.33
CA CYS A 128 -21.96 -6.42 1.35
C CYS A 128 -20.94 -5.50 2.01
N TYR A 129 -19.84 -5.25 1.31
CA TYR A 129 -18.90 -4.17 1.58
C TYR A 129 -19.06 -3.11 0.48
N LEU A 130 -19.55 -1.94 0.83
CA LEU A 130 -19.91 -0.86 -0.12
C LEU A 130 -19.13 0.40 0.26
N ARG A 131 -18.20 0.79 -0.57
CA ARG A 131 -17.34 1.96 -0.34
C ARG A 131 -17.25 2.83 -1.57
N SER A 132 -17.46 4.11 -1.37
CA SER A 132 -17.23 5.15 -2.38
C SER A 132 -16.34 6.25 -1.83
N GLU A 133 -15.34 6.66 -2.59
CA GLU A 133 -14.44 7.77 -2.23
C GLU A 133 -14.83 9.06 -2.95
N ASN A 134 -15.35 9.00 -4.17
CA ASN A 134 -15.56 10.18 -5.00
C ASN A 134 -16.99 10.34 -5.50
N ARG A 135 -17.59 9.29 -6.08
CA ARG A 135 -18.90 9.35 -6.72
C ARG A 135 -20.00 8.88 -5.78
N LEU A 136 -21.23 9.32 -6.02
CA LEU A 136 -22.38 8.69 -5.37
C LEU A 136 -22.50 7.24 -5.85
N LEU A 137 -22.39 6.31 -4.91
CA LEU A 137 -22.62 4.89 -5.14
C LEU A 137 -24.03 4.55 -4.68
N VAL A 138 -24.86 4.06 -5.58
CA VAL A 138 -26.20 3.54 -5.27
C VAL A 138 -26.22 2.05 -5.56
N THR A 139 -26.63 1.26 -4.58
CA THR A 139 -26.74 -0.20 -4.72
C THR A 139 -28.17 -0.67 -4.43
N LEU A 140 -28.60 -1.71 -5.14
CA LEU A 140 -29.93 -2.28 -5.01
C LEU A 140 -29.86 -3.81 -5.03
N GLY A 141 -30.31 -4.46 -3.96
CA GLY A 141 -30.53 -5.91 -3.89
C GLY A 141 -29.27 -6.78 -4.02
N LEU A 142 -28.07 -6.24 -3.77
CA LEU A 142 -26.84 -6.99 -3.84
C LEU A 142 -26.71 -7.98 -2.68
N LYS A 143 -26.04 -9.11 -2.91
CA LYS A 143 -25.75 -10.11 -1.88
C LYS A 143 -24.29 -10.54 -1.94
N ASN A 144 -23.65 -10.62 -0.77
CA ASN A 144 -22.26 -11.09 -0.63
C ASN A 144 -21.28 -10.41 -1.59
N THR A 145 -21.47 -9.12 -1.85
CA THR A 145 -20.74 -8.37 -2.87
C THR A 145 -19.84 -7.31 -2.23
N ILE A 146 -18.66 -7.18 -2.77
CA ILE A 146 -17.73 -6.08 -2.51
C ILE A 146 -17.88 -5.09 -3.66
N VAL A 147 -18.18 -3.82 -3.33
CA VAL A 147 -18.16 -2.69 -4.28
C VAL A 147 -17.24 -1.64 -3.70
N VAL A 148 -16.19 -1.30 -4.43
CA VAL A 148 -15.24 -0.25 -4.06
C VAL A 148 -15.07 0.69 -5.24
N GLU A 149 -15.43 1.95 -5.05
CA GLU A 149 -15.23 3.03 -6.01
C GLU A 149 -14.09 3.92 -5.50
N THR A 150 -13.11 4.15 -6.35
CA THR A 150 -11.99 5.09 -6.14
C THR A 150 -11.90 6.06 -7.32
N ALA A 151 -10.96 7.02 -7.24
CA ALA A 151 -10.70 7.93 -8.36
C ALA A 151 -10.24 7.20 -9.65
N ASP A 152 -9.69 6.00 -9.49
CA ASP A 152 -9.00 5.28 -10.56
C ASP A 152 -9.88 4.22 -11.21
N ALA A 153 -10.56 3.43 -10.39
CA ALA A 153 -11.28 2.26 -10.84
C ALA A 153 -12.49 1.94 -9.94
N ILE A 154 -13.35 1.09 -10.45
CA ILE A 154 -14.46 0.50 -9.70
C ILE A 154 -14.23 -1.00 -9.66
N LEU A 155 -14.18 -1.55 -8.45
CA LEU A 155 -14.18 -2.98 -8.21
C LEU A 155 -15.57 -3.44 -7.83
N ILE A 156 -16.07 -4.45 -8.53
CA ILE A 156 -17.27 -5.20 -8.14
C ILE A 156 -16.88 -6.68 -8.14
N ALA A 157 -16.97 -7.33 -7.00
CA ALA A 157 -16.58 -8.72 -6.85
C ALA A 157 -17.49 -9.47 -5.88
N ASN A 158 -17.65 -10.76 -6.10
CA ASN A 158 -18.20 -11.63 -5.07
C ASN A 158 -17.21 -11.72 -3.91
N LYS A 159 -17.69 -11.58 -2.68
CA LYS A 159 -16.87 -11.57 -1.48
C LYS A 159 -16.01 -12.84 -1.32
N GLU A 160 -16.53 -13.99 -1.74
CA GLU A 160 -15.79 -15.26 -1.65
C GLU A 160 -14.63 -15.36 -2.65
N ASN A 161 -14.63 -14.51 -3.70
CA ASN A 161 -13.59 -14.47 -4.71
C ASN A 161 -12.51 -13.42 -4.44
N SER A 162 -12.52 -12.78 -3.28
CA SER A 162 -11.59 -11.70 -2.95
C SER A 162 -10.11 -12.11 -2.98
N ASP A 163 -9.80 -13.38 -2.80
CA ASP A 163 -8.42 -13.90 -2.83
C ASP A 163 -7.81 -13.87 -4.24
N TYR A 164 -8.63 -13.88 -5.29
CA TYR A 164 -8.18 -13.79 -6.68
C TYR A 164 -7.78 -12.37 -7.12
N LEU A 165 -8.07 -11.34 -6.32
CA LEU A 165 -7.81 -9.95 -6.71
C LEU A 165 -6.33 -9.67 -7.00
N LYS A 166 -5.41 -10.33 -6.28
CA LYS A 166 -3.97 -10.17 -6.53
C LYS A 166 -3.57 -10.65 -7.94
N SER A 167 -4.13 -11.76 -8.39
CA SER A 167 -3.86 -12.27 -9.75
C SER A 167 -4.48 -11.39 -10.83
N ILE A 168 -5.67 -10.81 -10.55
CA ILE A 168 -6.32 -9.86 -11.45
C ILE A 168 -5.47 -8.59 -11.61
N VAL A 169 -4.93 -8.04 -10.54
CA VAL A 169 -4.03 -6.86 -10.63
C VAL A 169 -2.80 -7.17 -11.49
N SER A 170 -2.19 -8.34 -11.33
CA SER A 170 -1.06 -8.75 -12.17
C SER A 170 -1.45 -8.93 -13.65
N GLU A 171 -2.68 -9.39 -13.92
CA GLU A 171 -3.20 -9.50 -15.27
C GLU A 171 -3.48 -8.13 -15.90
N LEU A 172 -4.03 -7.19 -15.13
CA LEU A 172 -4.23 -5.80 -15.59
C LEU A 172 -2.90 -5.16 -16.01
N ASP A 173 -1.87 -5.33 -15.20
CA ASP A 173 -0.52 -4.85 -15.52
C ASP A 173 0.02 -5.47 -16.82
N SER A 174 -0.09 -6.78 -16.98
CA SER A 174 0.33 -7.48 -18.20
C SER A 174 -0.41 -7.03 -19.46
N LYS A 175 -1.63 -6.54 -19.30
CA LYS A 175 -2.47 -5.96 -20.39
C LYS A 175 -2.23 -4.46 -20.59
N GLY A 176 -1.35 -3.83 -19.81
CA GLY A 176 -0.99 -2.41 -19.92
C GLY A 176 -1.99 -1.44 -19.29
N TYR A 177 -2.91 -1.92 -18.44
CA TYR A 177 -3.80 -1.05 -17.65
C TYR A 177 -3.02 -0.45 -16.48
N LYS A 178 -2.84 0.86 -16.51
CA LYS A 178 -2.06 1.60 -15.49
C LYS A 178 -2.74 1.63 -14.12
N GLU A 179 -4.05 1.51 -14.08
CA GLU A 179 -4.89 1.57 -12.87
C GLU A 179 -4.58 0.46 -11.87
N GLY A 180 -3.96 -0.62 -12.31
CA GLY A 180 -3.48 -1.70 -11.43
C GLY A 180 -2.23 -1.33 -10.62
N LEU A 181 -1.45 -0.36 -11.05
CA LEU A 181 -0.16 0.02 -10.47
C LEU A 181 -0.07 1.49 -10.06
N LEU A 182 -0.72 2.38 -10.81
CA LEU A 182 -0.62 3.82 -10.63
C LEU A 182 -1.95 4.38 -10.13
N HIS A 183 -1.89 5.12 -9.05
CA HIS A 183 -3.05 5.84 -8.53
C HIS A 183 -3.08 7.27 -9.06
N LYS A 184 -4.27 7.78 -9.40
CA LYS A 184 -4.45 9.20 -9.76
C LYS A 184 -4.07 10.13 -8.62
N LYS A 185 -4.38 9.74 -7.36
CA LYS A 185 -3.92 10.47 -6.17
C LYS A 185 -2.62 9.86 -5.67
N ILE A 186 -1.56 10.65 -5.69
CA ILE A 186 -0.23 10.25 -5.26
C ILE A 186 0.17 11.11 -4.07
N TYR A 187 0.53 10.44 -2.99
CA TYR A 187 1.05 11.07 -1.78
C TYR A 187 2.56 11.31 -1.92
N ARG A 188 2.97 12.45 -1.43
CA ARG A 188 4.36 12.88 -1.37
C ARG A 188 4.65 13.41 0.04
N PRO A 189 5.90 13.48 0.47
CA PRO A 189 6.22 14.05 1.77
C PRO A 189 5.77 15.50 1.96
N TRP A 190 5.68 16.25 0.89
CA TRP A 190 5.17 17.62 0.90
C TRP A 190 3.63 17.74 0.81
N GLY A 191 2.91 16.61 0.66
CA GLY A 191 1.46 16.61 0.52
C GLY A 191 0.95 15.56 -0.45
N SER A 192 0.12 15.95 -1.42
CA SER A 192 -0.38 15.03 -2.44
C SER A 192 -0.71 15.75 -3.74
N TYR A 193 -0.78 14.99 -4.82
CA TYR A 193 -1.40 15.48 -6.06
C TYR A 193 -2.40 14.47 -6.61
N LEU A 194 -3.43 15.01 -7.27
CA LEU A 194 -4.46 14.24 -7.97
C LEU A 194 -4.42 14.63 -9.44
N SER A 195 -4.18 13.66 -10.33
CA SER A 195 -4.34 13.85 -11.78
C SER A 195 -5.81 13.95 -12.11
N LEU A 196 -6.28 15.13 -12.50
CA LEU A 196 -7.69 15.38 -12.82
C LEU A 196 -8.02 14.95 -14.24
N VAL A 197 -7.18 15.37 -15.19
CA VAL A 197 -7.30 15.05 -16.62
C VAL A 197 -5.90 14.84 -17.17
N GLU A 198 -5.75 13.85 -18.02
CA GLU A 198 -4.48 13.53 -18.70
C GLU A 198 -4.75 13.19 -20.16
N ASP A 199 -3.96 13.74 -21.05
CA ASP A 199 -3.92 13.39 -22.45
C ASP A 199 -2.47 13.29 -22.93
N LYS A 200 -2.25 12.93 -24.19
CA LYS A 200 -0.91 12.63 -24.76
C LYS A 200 0.14 13.73 -24.54
N ARG A 201 -0.28 15.00 -24.45
CA ARG A 201 0.63 16.15 -24.40
C ARG A 201 0.38 17.13 -23.26
N TRP A 202 -0.65 16.93 -22.45
CA TRP A 202 -1.00 17.84 -21.37
C TRP A 202 -1.64 17.09 -20.20
N GLN A 203 -1.57 17.67 -19.02
CA GLN A 203 -2.13 17.11 -17.81
C GLN A 203 -2.61 18.26 -16.90
N VAL A 204 -3.74 18.07 -16.25
CA VAL A 204 -4.22 18.94 -15.16
C VAL A 204 -4.09 18.19 -13.86
N LYS A 205 -3.43 18.82 -12.90
CA LYS A 205 -3.26 18.26 -11.54
C LYS A 205 -3.83 19.22 -10.50
N ARG A 206 -4.49 18.68 -9.49
CA ARG A 206 -4.71 19.36 -8.22
C ARG A 206 -3.60 18.96 -7.28
N ILE A 207 -2.87 19.95 -6.78
CA ILE A 207 -1.75 19.77 -5.86
C ILE A 207 -2.16 20.33 -4.50
N GLU A 208 -1.99 19.53 -3.46
CA GLU A 208 -2.22 19.93 -2.06
C GLU A 208 -0.88 19.89 -1.34
N VAL A 209 -0.39 21.04 -0.91
CA VAL A 209 0.90 21.17 -0.20
C VAL A 209 0.63 21.40 1.28
N THR A 210 1.26 20.60 2.11
CA THR A 210 1.20 20.77 3.57
C THR A 210 1.86 22.10 3.95
N PRO A 211 1.27 22.91 4.84
CA PRO A 211 1.88 24.16 5.28
C PRO A 211 3.32 23.98 5.74
N GLY A 212 4.22 24.83 5.26
CA GLY A 212 5.65 24.77 5.54
C GLY A 212 6.44 23.79 4.68
N SER A 213 5.78 23.03 3.80
CA SER A 213 6.45 22.13 2.86
C SER A 213 6.71 22.79 1.50
N SER A 214 7.64 22.23 0.73
CA SER A 214 7.99 22.72 -0.60
C SER A 214 8.02 21.59 -1.62
N LEU A 215 7.68 21.93 -2.87
CA LEU A 215 7.86 21.06 -4.03
C LEU A 215 9.32 21.04 -4.44
N SER A 216 9.78 19.92 -4.97
CA SER A 216 11.12 19.82 -5.57
C SER A 216 11.26 20.79 -6.74
N LEU A 217 12.43 21.42 -6.87
CA LEU A 217 12.76 22.23 -8.04
C LEU A 217 12.68 21.36 -9.30
N GLN A 218 11.99 21.85 -10.32
CA GLN A 218 11.75 21.11 -11.57
C GLN A 218 12.02 22.02 -12.75
N MET A 219 12.63 21.47 -13.78
CA MET A 219 12.84 22.15 -15.07
C MET A 219 12.27 21.28 -16.19
N HIS A 220 11.56 21.90 -17.12
CA HIS A 220 10.95 21.22 -18.26
C HIS A 220 11.35 21.86 -19.58
N HIS A 221 12.00 21.10 -20.46
CA HIS A 221 12.47 21.62 -21.76
C HIS A 221 11.37 21.67 -22.83
N HIS A 222 10.29 20.88 -22.69
CA HIS A 222 9.30 20.67 -23.76
C HIS A 222 7.85 20.89 -23.35
N ARG A 223 7.60 21.48 -22.18
CA ARG A 223 6.26 21.82 -21.70
C ARG A 223 6.26 23.13 -20.92
N ALA A 224 5.17 23.88 -21.04
CA ALA A 224 4.88 24.99 -20.16
C ALA A 224 4.03 24.54 -18.98
N GLU A 225 4.17 25.19 -17.84
CA GLU A 225 3.31 24.98 -16.67
C GLU A 225 2.58 26.28 -16.32
N HIS A 226 1.29 26.13 -16.03
CA HIS A 226 0.43 27.22 -15.56
C HIS A 226 -0.06 26.85 -14.15
N TRP A 227 0.29 27.67 -13.18
CA TRP A 227 -0.09 27.42 -11.79
C TRP A 227 -1.15 28.42 -11.36
N THR A 228 -2.22 27.90 -10.76
CA THR A 228 -3.29 28.70 -10.16
C THR A 228 -3.39 28.31 -8.69
N VAL A 229 -3.14 29.26 -7.78
CA VAL A 229 -3.36 29.07 -6.35
C VAL A 229 -4.85 29.25 -6.09
N VAL A 230 -5.53 28.17 -5.72
CA VAL A 230 -6.98 28.16 -5.46
C VAL A 230 -7.27 28.49 -3.99
N GLU A 231 -6.40 28.04 -3.08
CA GLU A 231 -6.54 28.22 -1.65
C GLU A 231 -5.16 28.40 -1.00
N GLY A 232 -5.05 29.30 -0.04
CA GLY A 232 -3.82 29.58 0.68
C GLY A 232 -2.88 30.52 -0.06
N THR A 233 -1.59 30.49 0.31
CA THR A 233 -0.54 31.35 -0.27
C THR A 233 0.66 30.48 -0.63
N ALA A 234 1.17 30.61 -1.84
CA ALA A 234 2.36 29.93 -2.31
C ALA A 234 3.51 30.93 -2.57
N LYS A 235 4.69 30.62 -2.10
CA LYS A 235 5.92 31.27 -2.55
C LYS A 235 6.42 30.50 -3.78
N VAL A 236 6.58 31.18 -4.91
CA VAL A 236 7.08 30.60 -6.15
C VAL A 236 8.46 31.17 -6.44
N GLU A 237 9.43 30.30 -6.66
CA GLU A 237 10.78 30.69 -7.06
C GLU A 237 10.98 30.21 -8.50
N ILE A 238 11.38 31.14 -9.35
CA ILE A 238 11.69 30.88 -10.77
C ILE A 238 13.14 31.29 -10.95
N ASP A 239 14.02 30.35 -11.27
CA ASP A 239 15.40 30.63 -11.57
C ASP A 239 15.51 31.27 -12.96
N ASN A 240 16.38 32.24 -13.05
CA ASN A 240 16.79 32.87 -14.30
C ASN A 240 17.92 32.08 -14.97
#